data_4f416a568a78598e1dd20350ee735fa7
#
_entry.id   4f416a568a78598e1dd20350ee735fa7
#
_cell.length_a   1.000
_cell.length_b   1.000
_cell.length_c   1.000
_cell.angle_alpha   90.00
_cell.angle_beta   90.00
_cell.angle_gamma   90.00
#
_symmetry.space_group_name_H-M   'P 1'
#
loop_
_entity.id
_entity.type
_entity.pdbx_description
1 polymer ?
#
loop_
_entity_poly.entity_id
_entity_poly.type
_entity_poly.pdbx_seq_one_letter_code
_entity_poly.pdbx_strand_id
1 'polypeptide(L)'
;RYLAEHKLSTEKVSPRKIINWFSKNEPLSGYGKMILGESHILSGDKAKGIALIKNGWISADLSKSELRFFRKKYKKYLDANDYIKRADHLAWNSDHWDLKRLIRYLPKDYELLYTARHILMTKGYGVDQAIKNVPNKFKNDAGLNYDRLKWRRKKGRLESSTEILLKIRNDKDYLVRP
;
A
#
# COMPACT_ATOMS: atom_id res chain seq x y z
N ARG A 1 16.12 3.38 16.07
CA ARG A 1 15.45 2.05 16.08
C ARG A 1 14.87 1.69 14.72
N TYR A 2 14.16 2.59 14.02
CA TYR A 2 13.61 2.35 12.69
C TYR A 2 14.66 1.82 11.69
N LEU A 3 15.81 2.50 11.57
CA LEU A 3 16.90 2.07 10.69
C LEU A 3 17.54 0.73 11.12
N ALA A 4 17.54 0.44 12.43
CA ALA A 4 18.05 -0.83 12.94
C ALA A 4 17.14 -2.00 12.56
N GLU A 5 15.82 -1.78 12.52
CA GLU A 5 14.86 -2.80 12.05
C GLU A 5 15.15 -3.26 10.62
N HIS A 6 15.51 -2.34 9.72
CA HIS A 6 15.86 -2.65 8.33
C HIS A 6 17.17 -3.44 8.15
N LYS A 7 17.98 -3.58 9.20
CA LYS A 7 19.19 -4.42 9.21
C LYS A 7 18.97 -5.82 9.78
N LEU A 8 17.79 -6.07 10.34
CA LEU A 8 17.45 -7.39 10.90
C LEU A 8 17.21 -8.40 9.76
N SER A 9 17.67 -9.61 9.98
CA SER A 9 17.40 -10.76 9.12
C SER A 9 17.42 -12.03 9.95
N THR A 10 16.49 -12.94 9.70
CA THR A 10 16.44 -14.26 10.34
C THR A 10 17.60 -15.17 9.91
N GLU A 11 18.33 -14.81 8.85
CA GLU A 11 19.56 -15.48 8.43
C GLU A 11 20.77 -15.09 9.28
N LYS A 12 20.77 -13.87 9.84
CA LYS A 12 21.90 -13.31 10.62
C LYS A 12 21.66 -13.34 12.11
N VAL A 13 20.42 -13.28 12.55
CA VAL A 13 20.01 -13.21 13.95
C VAL A 13 18.99 -14.29 14.25
N SER A 14 19.19 -15.07 15.31
CA SER A 14 18.24 -16.14 15.65
C SER A 14 16.84 -15.60 15.93
N PRO A 15 15.78 -16.36 15.54
CA PRO A 15 14.39 -15.95 15.75
C PRO A 15 14.07 -15.55 17.20
N ARG A 16 14.59 -16.29 18.19
CA ARG A 16 14.40 -16.00 19.62
C ARG A 16 14.96 -14.63 20.00
N LYS A 17 16.14 -14.26 19.49
CA LYS A 17 16.75 -12.94 19.77
C LYS A 17 15.91 -11.82 19.15
N ILE A 18 15.38 -12.01 17.94
CA ILE A 18 14.50 -11.04 17.28
C ILE A 18 13.22 -10.86 18.08
N ILE A 19 12.56 -11.95 18.48
CA ILE A 19 11.33 -11.91 19.30
C ILE A 19 11.60 -11.17 20.61
N ASN A 20 12.72 -11.51 21.30
CA ASN A 20 13.10 -10.86 22.55
C ASN A 20 13.39 -9.37 22.37
N TRP A 21 14.02 -8.98 21.26
CA TRP A 21 14.30 -7.57 20.98
C TRP A 21 13.01 -6.73 20.81
N PHE A 22 11.98 -7.35 20.21
CA PHE A 22 10.68 -6.72 20.06
C PHE A 22 9.73 -6.90 21.26
N SER A 23 10.07 -7.72 22.26
CA SER A 23 9.18 -8.00 23.39
C SER A 23 8.83 -6.77 24.24
N LYS A 24 9.79 -5.82 24.35
CA LYS A 24 9.61 -4.57 25.09
C LYS A 24 9.07 -3.41 24.26
N ASN A 25 9.14 -3.52 22.95
CA ASN A 25 8.77 -2.45 22.03
C ASN A 25 8.30 -3.02 20.71
N GLU A 26 7.09 -2.74 20.32
CA GLU A 26 6.58 -3.15 19.01
C GLU A 26 7.39 -2.61 17.83
N PRO A 27 7.42 -3.32 16.69
CA PRO A 27 8.08 -2.84 15.48
C PRO A 27 7.52 -1.49 15.01
N LEU A 28 8.41 -0.54 14.72
CA LEU A 28 8.07 0.77 14.17
C LEU A 28 7.83 0.70 12.65
N SER A 29 8.49 -0.23 11.97
CA SER A 29 8.43 -0.37 10.52
C SER A 29 7.63 -1.59 10.07
N GLY A 30 7.03 -1.50 8.88
CA GLY A 30 6.45 -2.68 8.22
C GLY A 30 7.50 -3.77 7.97
N TYR A 31 8.74 -3.39 7.67
CA TYR A 31 9.86 -4.31 7.55
C TYR A 31 10.10 -5.08 8.85
N GLY A 32 10.20 -4.37 9.99
CA GLY A 32 10.36 -4.99 11.31
C GLY A 32 9.23 -5.96 11.65
N LYS A 33 7.97 -5.60 11.32
CA LYS A 33 6.81 -6.48 11.50
C LYS A 33 6.95 -7.77 10.69
N MET A 34 7.41 -7.69 9.43
CA MET A 34 7.60 -8.87 8.60
C MET A 34 8.70 -9.80 9.15
N ILE A 35 9.83 -9.24 9.61
CA ILE A 35 10.93 -10.03 10.19
C ILE A 35 10.53 -10.64 11.53
N LEU A 36 9.80 -9.90 12.38
CA LEU A 36 9.21 -10.46 13.60
C LEU A 36 8.23 -11.59 13.30
N GLY A 37 7.38 -11.40 12.30
CA GLY A 37 6.42 -12.43 11.84
C GLY A 37 7.12 -13.69 11.37
N GLU A 38 8.17 -13.56 10.58
CA GLU A 38 9.00 -14.69 10.16
C GLU A 38 9.63 -15.40 11.36
N SER A 39 10.12 -14.65 12.34
CA SER A 39 10.69 -15.20 13.56
C SER A 39 9.67 -16.01 14.37
N HIS A 40 8.42 -15.56 14.45
CA HIS A 40 7.33 -16.32 15.06
C HIS A 40 7.04 -17.62 14.30
N ILE A 41 7.00 -17.59 12.97
CA ILE A 41 6.80 -18.82 12.16
C ILE A 41 7.91 -19.83 12.43
N LEU A 42 9.17 -19.38 12.45
CA LEU A 42 10.33 -20.25 12.70
C LEU A 42 10.37 -20.79 14.15
N SER A 43 9.72 -20.11 15.07
CA SER A 43 9.59 -20.53 16.47
C SER A 43 8.32 -21.35 16.76
N GLY A 44 7.52 -21.70 15.71
CA GLY A 44 6.34 -22.54 15.83
C GLY A 44 5.00 -21.80 15.89
N ASP A 45 4.99 -20.47 16.12
CA ASP A 45 3.77 -19.66 16.16
C ASP A 45 3.41 -19.14 14.75
N LYS A 46 2.90 -20.05 13.91
CA LYS A 46 2.60 -19.77 12.52
C LYS A 46 1.47 -18.74 12.34
N ALA A 47 0.44 -18.81 13.17
CA ALA A 47 -0.74 -17.93 13.02
C ALA A 47 -0.37 -16.48 13.28
N LYS A 48 0.27 -16.19 14.39
CA LYS A 48 0.78 -14.86 14.75
C LYS A 48 1.78 -14.35 13.73
N GLY A 49 2.69 -15.23 13.27
CA GLY A 49 3.70 -14.87 12.30
C GLY A 49 3.10 -14.44 10.96
N ILE A 50 2.09 -15.16 10.43
CA ILE A 50 1.39 -14.80 9.19
C ILE A 50 0.67 -13.45 9.34
N ALA A 51 -0.03 -13.22 10.46
CA ALA A 51 -0.71 -11.95 10.72
C ALA A 51 0.26 -10.76 10.71
N LEU A 52 1.43 -10.90 11.35
CA LEU A 52 2.47 -9.89 11.37
C LEU A 52 3.07 -9.64 9.98
N ILE A 53 3.32 -10.69 9.18
CA ILE A 53 3.82 -10.56 7.81
C ILE A 53 2.81 -9.79 6.95
N LYS A 54 1.52 -10.14 6.99
CA LYS A 54 0.47 -9.45 6.24
C LYS A 54 0.36 -7.98 6.63
N ASN A 55 0.35 -7.68 7.94
CA ASN A 55 0.32 -6.31 8.44
C ASN A 55 1.56 -5.52 8.02
N GLY A 56 2.73 -6.09 8.18
CA GLY A 56 4.00 -5.48 7.78
C GLY A 56 4.08 -5.24 6.28
N TRP A 57 3.61 -6.19 5.45
CA TRP A 57 3.57 -6.08 4.01
C TRP A 57 2.86 -4.82 3.51
N ILE A 58 1.76 -4.43 4.15
CA ILE A 58 0.97 -3.27 3.77
C ILE A 58 1.82 -1.99 3.82
N SER A 59 2.57 -1.79 4.90
CA SER A 59 3.25 -0.52 5.22
C SER A 59 4.77 -0.55 5.10
N ALA A 60 5.37 -1.68 4.69
CA ALA A 60 6.81 -1.77 4.57
C ALA A 60 7.35 -0.86 3.46
N ASP A 61 8.32 -0.02 3.82
CA ASP A 61 9.15 0.68 2.86
C ASP A 61 10.18 -0.31 2.31
N LEU A 62 10.07 -0.63 1.02
CA LEU A 62 10.85 -1.68 0.37
C LEU A 62 11.50 -1.15 -0.91
N SER A 63 12.80 -1.28 -1.00
CA SER A 63 13.51 -1.11 -2.27
C SER A 63 12.98 -2.08 -3.34
N LYS A 64 13.31 -1.83 -4.61
CA LYS A 64 12.93 -2.71 -5.74
C LYS A 64 13.39 -4.16 -5.54
N SER A 65 14.58 -4.36 -4.98
CA SER A 65 15.14 -5.69 -4.70
C SER A 65 14.43 -6.38 -3.54
N GLU A 66 14.17 -5.65 -2.45
CA GLU A 66 13.44 -6.17 -1.29
C GLU A 66 12.00 -6.51 -1.62
N LEU A 67 11.30 -5.69 -2.40
CA LEU A 67 9.95 -6.00 -2.88
C LEU A 67 9.93 -7.34 -3.63
N ARG A 68 10.91 -7.56 -4.54
CA ARG A 68 11.03 -8.82 -5.29
C ARG A 68 11.31 -10.01 -4.36
N PHE A 69 12.26 -9.82 -3.43
CA PHE A 69 12.66 -10.84 -2.47
C PHE A 69 11.50 -11.24 -1.56
N PHE A 70 10.87 -10.30 -0.87
CA PHE A 70 9.79 -10.61 0.09
C PHE A 70 8.53 -11.11 -0.60
N ARG A 71 8.21 -10.61 -1.79
CA ARG A 71 7.10 -11.14 -2.59
C ARG A 71 7.30 -12.62 -2.94
N LYS A 72 8.52 -13.03 -3.27
CA LYS A 72 8.86 -14.45 -3.53
C LYS A 72 8.82 -15.26 -2.23
N LYS A 73 9.45 -14.75 -1.18
CA LYS A 73 9.60 -15.42 0.13
C LYS A 73 8.25 -15.66 0.79
N TYR A 74 7.36 -14.68 0.77
CA TYR A 74 6.07 -14.75 1.46
C TYR A 74 4.89 -15.09 0.53
N LYS A 75 5.15 -15.51 -0.71
CA LYS A 75 4.11 -15.84 -1.71
C LYS A 75 2.98 -16.73 -1.16
N LYS A 76 3.32 -17.70 -0.32
CA LYS A 76 2.34 -18.65 0.27
C LYS A 76 1.47 -18.06 1.38
N TYR A 77 1.80 -16.87 1.88
CA TYR A 77 1.09 -16.20 2.97
C TYR A 77 0.30 -14.98 2.50
N LEU A 78 0.69 -14.40 1.35
CA LEU A 78 0.08 -13.19 0.80
C LEU A 78 -0.95 -13.56 -0.25
N ASP A 79 -2.13 -12.99 -0.15
CA ASP A 79 -3.22 -13.11 -1.11
C ASP A 79 -3.47 -11.80 -1.87
N ALA A 80 -4.42 -11.82 -2.81
CA ALA A 80 -4.76 -10.65 -3.63
C ALA A 80 -5.17 -9.43 -2.79
N ASN A 81 -5.86 -9.65 -1.68
CA ASN A 81 -6.30 -8.57 -0.79
C ASN A 81 -5.13 -7.87 -0.09
N ASP A 82 -4.08 -8.61 0.27
CA ASP A 82 -2.86 -8.04 0.85
C ASP A 82 -2.14 -7.11 -0.14
N TYR A 83 -2.15 -7.45 -1.43
CA TYR A 83 -1.62 -6.59 -2.50
C TYR A 83 -2.47 -5.35 -2.70
N ILE A 84 -3.80 -5.48 -2.67
CA ILE A 84 -4.74 -4.35 -2.78
C ILE A 84 -4.54 -3.38 -1.62
N LYS A 85 -4.49 -3.86 -0.37
CA LYS A 85 -4.24 -3.04 0.82
C LYS A 85 -2.91 -2.30 0.75
N ARG A 86 -1.85 -2.97 0.26
CA ARG A 86 -0.57 -2.30 0.03
C ARG A 86 -0.66 -1.23 -1.04
N ALA A 87 -1.34 -1.49 -2.16
CA ALA A 87 -1.52 -0.51 -3.23
C ALA A 87 -2.27 0.73 -2.71
N ASP A 88 -3.30 0.52 -1.89
CA ASP A 88 -4.04 1.60 -1.25
C ASP A 88 -3.15 2.44 -0.33
N HIS A 89 -2.38 1.77 0.56
CA HIS A 89 -1.43 2.44 1.44
C HIS A 89 -0.44 3.32 0.65
N LEU A 90 0.18 2.77 -0.40
CA LEU A 90 1.14 3.50 -1.24
C LEU A 90 0.47 4.68 -1.98
N ALA A 91 -0.75 4.49 -2.47
CA ALA A 91 -1.49 5.54 -3.16
C ALA A 91 -1.83 6.71 -2.22
N TRP A 92 -2.31 6.45 -1.01
CA TRP A 92 -2.61 7.50 -0.03
C TRP A 92 -1.36 8.25 0.44
N ASN A 93 -0.21 7.59 0.52
CA ASN A 93 1.07 8.21 0.87
C ASN A 93 1.74 8.93 -0.32
N SER A 94 1.14 8.84 -1.52
CA SER A 94 1.72 9.39 -2.76
C SER A 94 3.04 8.72 -3.18
N ASP A 95 3.27 7.49 -2.77
CA ASP A 95 4.46 6.68 -3.11
C ASP A 95 4.33 6.09 -4.51
N HIS A 96 4.27 6.97 -5.50
CA HIS A 96 3.92 6.65 -6.88
C HIS A 96 4.86 5.67 -7.57
N TRP A 97 6.16 5.67 -7.25
CA TRP A 97 7.13 4.73 -7.82
C TRP A 97 6.91 3.30 -7.33
N ASP A 98 6.64 3.13 -6.04
CA ASP A 98 6.37 1.82 -5.45
C ASP A 98 5.01 1.30 -5.86
N LEU A 99 4.01 2.17 -5.94
CA LEU A 99 2.71 1.85 -6.50
C LEU A 99 2.84 1.36 -7.95
N LYS A 100 3.59 2.06 -8.81
CA LYS A 100 3.84 1.65 -10.21
C LYS A 100 4.42 0.24 -10.31
N ARG A 101 5.35 -0.10 -9.42
CA ARG A 101 5.94 -1.46 -9.38
C ARG A 101 4.95 -2.53 -8.95
N LEU A 102 3.98 -2.16 -8.12
CA LEU A 102 3.01 -3.09 -7.53
C LEU A 102 1.80 -3.35 -8.44
N ILE A 103 1.34 -2.36 -9.22
CA ILE A 103 0.12 -2.39 -10.04
C ILE A 103 0.00 -3.69 -10.86
N ARG A 104 1.05 -4.14 -11.51
CA ARG A 104 1.06 -5.35 -12.35
C ARG A 104 0.75 -6.68 -11.62
N TYR A 105 0.70 -6.66 -10.30
CA TYR A 105 0.40 -7.83 -9.47
C TYR A 105 -1.01 -7.79 -8.88
N LEU A 106 -1.77 -6.75 -9.20
CA LEU A 106 -3.15 -6.59 -8.73
C LEU A 106 -4.13 -7.34 -9.63
N PRO A 107 -5.30 -7.75 -9.11
CA PRO A 107 -6.43 -8.15 -9.93
C PRO A 107 -6.81 -7.06 -10.93
N LYS A 108 -7.31 -7.44 -12.11
CA LYS A 108 -7.52 -6.53 -13.26
C LYS A 108 -8.29 -5.26 -12.93
N ASP A 109 -9.36 -5.36 -12.16
CA ASP A 109 -10.18 -4.21 -11.80
C ASP A 109 -9.40 -3.21 -10.91
N TYR A 110 -8.61 -3.72 -9.97
CA TYR A 110 -7.76 -2.90 -9.12
C TYR A 110 -6.53 -2.37 -9.88
N GLU A 111 -5.99 -3.13 -10.84
CA GLU A 111 -4.96 -2.64 -11.75
C GLU A 111 -5.42 -1.37 -12.46
N LEU A 112 -6.65 -1.35 -12.99
CA LEU A 112 -7.23 -0.18 -13.67
C LEU A 112 -7.43 0.99 -12.70
N LEU A 113 -7.96 0.74 -11.50
CA LEU A 113 -8.13 1.77 -10.46
C LEU A 113 -6.80 2.41 -10.09
N TYR A 114 -5.81 1.62 -9.70
CA TYR A 114 -4.53 2.15 -9.22
C TYR A 114 -3.65 2.70 -10.34
N THR A 115 -3.85 2.26 -11.59
CA THR A 115 -3.25 2.92 -12.77
C THR A 115 -3.80 4.34 -12.93
N ALA A 116 -5.12 4.54 -12.82
CA ALA A 116 -5.72 5.87 -12.89
C ALA A 116 -5.21 6.77 -11.74
N ARG A 117 -5.18 6.27 -10.51
CA ARG A 117 -4.62 6.98 -9.35
C ARG A 117 -3.15 7.36 -9.57
N HIS A 118 -2.32 6.44 -10.05
CA HIS A 118 -0.91 6.69 -10.35
C HIS A 118 -0.74 7.81 -11.40
N ILE A 119 -1.50 7.78 -12.50
CA ILE A 119 -1.44 8.80 -13.57
C ILE A 119 -1.84 10.17 -13.01
N LEU A 120 -2.87 10.25 -12.17
CA LEU A 120 -3.29 11.48 -11.50
C LEU A 120 -2.19 12.06 -10.58
N MET A 121 -1.49 11.21 -9.83
CA MET A 121 -0.39 11.62 -8.94
C MET A 121 0.79 12.19 -9.72
N THR A 122 1.16 11.56 -10.83
CA THR A 122 2.35 11.90 -11.64
C THR A 122 2.10 12.97 -12.69
N LYS A 123 0.86 13.51 -12.76
CA LYS A 123 0.43 14.46 -13.81
C LYS A 123 0.64 13.95 -15.24
N GLY A 124 0.59 12.62 -15.40
CA GLY A 124 0.81 11.95 -16.68
C GLY A 124 -0.22 12.34 -17.75
N TYR A 125 0.09 11.98 -18.99
CA TYR A 125 -0.87 12.07 -20.10
C TYR A 125 -1.93 10.95 -20.00
N GLY A 126 -3.09 11.15 -20.65
CA GLY A 126 -4.13 10.13 -20.71
C GLY A 126 -4.99 9.99 -19.46
N VAL A 127 -5.04 11.03 -18.61
CA VAL A 127 -5.86 11.05 -17.37
C VAL A 127 -7.31 10.69 -17.65
N ASP A 128 -7.94 11.31 -18.67
CA ASP A 128 -9.35 11.10 -18.96
C ASP A 128 -9.63 9.65 -19.40
N GLN A 129 -8.74 9.10 -20.24
CA GLN A 129 -8.86 7.70 -20.66
C GLN A 129 -8.64 6.73 -19.49
N ALA A 130 -7.66 7.01 -18.61
CA ALA A 130 -7.42 6.19 -17.44
C ALA A 130 -8.63 6.18 -16.49
N ILE A 131 -9.26 7.34 -16.25
CA ILE A 131 -10.49 7.45 -15.45
C ILE A 131 -11.66 6.72 -16.13
N LYS A 132 -11.80 6.83 -17.45
CA LYS A 132 -12.85 6.13 -18.22
C LYS A 132 -12.74 4.61 -18.06
N ASN A 133 -11.53 4.09 -18.05
CA ASN A 133 -11.24 2.65 -17.92
C ASN A 133 -11.48 2.09 -16.52
N VAL A 134 -11.62 2.94 -15.49
CA VAL A 134 -11.92 2.47 -14.13
C VAL A 134 -13.29 1.79 -14.11
N PRO A 135 -13.41 0.57 -13.57
CA PRO A 135 -14.68 -0.14 -13.44
C PRO A 135 -15.74 0.67 -12.68
N ASN A 136 -17.01 0.52 -13.04
CA ASN A 136 -18.11 1.29 -12.48
C ASN A 136 -18.18 1.21 -10.94
N LYS A 137 -17.90 0.03 -10.39
CA LYS A 137 -17.89 -0.17 -8.92
C LYS A 137 -16.88 0.72 -8.17
N PHE A 138 -15.85 1.25 -8.86
CA PHE A 138 -14.83 2.12 -8.29
C PHE A 138 -14.93 3.58 -8.71
N LYS A 139 -15.96 3.97 -9.47
CA LYS A 139 -16.14 5.38 -9.91
C LYS A 139 -16.28 6.36 -8.75
N ASN A 140 -16.77 5.88 -7.60
CA ASN A 140 -16.92 6.67 -6.37
C ASN A 140 -15.86 6.33 -5.32
N ASP A 141 -14.78 5.61 -5.67
CA ASP A 141 -13.68 5.33 -4.75
C ASP A 141 -13.10 6.63 -4.17
N ALA A 142 -13.00 6.68 -2.84
CA ALA A 142 -12.57 7.87 -2.11
C ALA A 142 -11.15 8.31 -2.50
N GLY A 143 -10.23 7.37 -2.67
CA GLY A 143 -8.86 7.65 -3.08
C GLY A 143 -8.76 8.16 -4.51
N LEU A 144 -9.55 7.60 -5.43
CA LEU A 144 -9.63 8.09 -6.80
C LEU A 144 -10.16 9.54 -6.84
N ASN A 145 -11.22 9.83 -6.09
CA ASN A 145 -11.80 11.16 -6.04
C ASN A 145 -10.85 12.17 -5.40
N TYR A 146 -10.14 11.77 -4.34
CA TYR A 146 -9.09 12.59 -3.72
C TYR A 146 -7.97 12.93 -4.70
N ASP A 147 -7.47 11.94 -5.46
CA ASP A 147 -6.41 12.15 -6.44
C ASP A 147 -6.90 13.03 -7.61
N ARG A 148 -8.16 12.87 -8.06
CA ARG A 148 -8.80 13.74 -9.06
C ARG A 148 -8.89 15.18 -8.56
N LEU A 149 -9.30 15.40 -7.32
CA LEU A 149 -9.35 16.75 -6.72
C LEU A 149 -7.96 17.38 -6.68
N LYS A 150 -6.94 16.66 -6.20
CA LYS A 150 -5.54 17.16 -6.18
C LYS A 150 -5.05 17.54 -7.57
N TRP A 151 -5.30 16.66 -8.56
CA TRP A 151 -4.87 16.88 -9.94
C TRP A 151 -5.56 18.11 -10.56
N ARG A 152 -6.89 18.25 -10.41
CA ARG A 152 -7.65 19.39 -10.93
C ARG A 152 -7.16 20.71 -10.33
N ARG A 153 -6.96 20.77 -9.02
CA ARG A 153 -6.39 21.93 -8.34
C ARG A 153 -5.02 22.31 -8.91
N LYS A 154 -4.13 21.34 -9.07
CA LYS A 154 -2.79 21.58 -9.65
C LYS A 154 -2.83 22.06 -11.10
N LYS A 155 -3.90 21.77 -11.83
CA LYS A 155 -4.12 22.22 -13.23
C LYS A 155 -4.94 23.51 -13.32
N GLY A 156 -5.28 24.17 -12.21
CA GLY A 156 -6.09 25.39 -12.19
C GLY A 156 -7.56 25.18 -12.56
N ARG A 157 -8.06 23.94 -12.58
CA ARG A 157 -9.45 23.59 -12.93
C ARG A 157 -10.36 23.78 -11.72
N LEU A 158 -10.56 25.04 -11.27
CA LEU A 158 -11.25 25.36 -10.02
C LEU A 158 -12.72 24.93 -10.02
N GLU A 159 -13.49 25.26 -11.06
CA GLU A 159 -14.92 24.89 -11.16
C GLU A 159 -15.14 23.39 -10.99
N SER A 160 -14.42 22.59 -11.76
CA SER A 160 -14.55 21.13 -11.68
C SER A 160 -13.96 20.53 -10.39
N SER A 161 -13.10 21.27 -9.68
CA SER A 161 -12.67 20.90 -8.32
C SER A 161 -13.79 21.13 -7.30
N THR A 162 -14.51 22.24 -7.45
CA THR A 162 -15.68 22.57 -6.60
C THR A 162 -16.79 21.54 -6.74
N GLU A 163 -17.03 21.01 -7.95
CA GLU A 163 -17.99 19.92 -8.15
C GLU A 163 -17.67 18.68 -7.31
N ILE A 164 -16.38 18.30 -7.19
CA ILE A 164 -15.97 17.18 -6.34
C ILE A 164 -16.22 17.51 -4.86
N LEU A 165 -15.88 18.73 -4.43
CA LEU A 165 -16.06 19.15 -3.03
C LEU A 165 -17.54 19.23 -2.64
N LEU A 166 -18.42 19.67 -3.54
CA LEU A 166 -19.86 19.74 -3.26
C LEU A 166 -20.48 18.35 -3.04
N LYS A 167 -19.91 17.29 -3.62
CA LYS A 167 -20.38 15.91 -3.39
C LYS A 167 -20.16 15.45 -1.94
N ILE A 168 -19.18 16.01 -1.21
CA ILE A 168 -18.93 15.71 0.21
C ILE A 168 -20.16 16.09 1.08
N ARG A 169 -20.96 17.06 0.67
CA ARG A 169 -22.17 17.46 1.40
C ARG A 169 -23.19 16.31 1.48
N ASN A 170 -23.20 15.44 0.46
CA ASN A 170 -24.13 14.31 0.34
C ASN A 170 -23.49 12.99 0.80
N ASP A 171 -22.16 12.90 0.84
CA ASP A 171 -21.42 11.71 1.23
C ASP A 171 -20.14 12.15 1.98
N LYS A 172 -20.17 12.04 3.30
CA LYS A 172 -19.05 12.45 4.18
C LYS A 172 -17.79 11.64 3.93
N ASP A 173 -17.91 10.39 3.47
CA ASP A 173 -16.79 9.48 3.25
C ASP A 173 -16.19 9.58 1.84
N TYR A 174 -16.77 10.44 0.99
CA TYR A 174 -16.42 10.58 -0.43
C TYR A 174 -14.94 10.87 -0.71
N LEU A 175 -14.23 11.52 0.21
CA LEU A 175 -12.79 11.83 0.12
C LEU A 175 -11.98 11.30 1.31
N VAL A 176 -12.58 10.56 2.20
CA VAL A 176 -11.93 10.04 3.41
C VAL A 176 -11.31 8.69 3.11
N ARG A 177 -10.12 8.47 3.64
CA ARG A 177 -9.48 7.16 3.62
C ARG A 177 -10.31 6.18 4.46
N PRO A 178 -10.75 5.06 3.88
CA PRO A 178 -11.49 4.03 4.61
C PRO A 178 -10.65 3.35 5.69
#